data_99cbe2f4bfb1bd105641cdf27b25aa2c
#
_entry.id   99cbe2f4bfb1bd105641cdf27b25aa2c
#
_cell.length_a   1.000
_cell.length_b   1.000
_cell.length_c   1.000
_cell.angle_alpha   90.00
_cell.angle_beta   90.00
_cell.angle_gamma   90.00
#
_symmetry.space_group_name_H-M   'P 1'
#
loop_
_entity.id
_entity.type
_entity.pdbx_description
1 polymer ?
#
loop_
_entity_poly.entity_id
_entity_poly.type
_entity_poly.pdbx_seq_one_letter_code
_entity_poly.pdbx_strand_id
1 'polypeptide(L)'
;MPKILLVDDVYMARSMAERVLTHVGRYTVRSVASGAEAIEAALADAPDLIILDISMADMDGITALHELRERGVACPVIAFTARTEKAPGEFKNHGFNAYVSKTGDLSSLLETVRAMLSSRKRGTGSYATVA
;
A
#
# COMPACT_ATOMS: atom_id res chain seq x y z
N MET A 1 -9.17 9.78 -12.10
CA MET A 1 -7.85 9.47 -11.53
C MET A 1 -8.00 8.45 -10.41
N PRO A 2 -7.18 7.39 -10.41
CA PRO A 2 -7.24 6.42 -9.32
C PRO A 2 -6.92 7.06 -7.96
N LYS A 3 -7.62 6.58 -6.94
CA LYS A 3 -7.44 7.05 -5.57
C LYS A 3 -6.55 6.08 -4.82
N ILE A 4 -5.48 6.59 -4.25
CA ILE A 4 -4.53 5.79 -3.47
C ILE A 4 -4.59 6.22 -2.01
N LEU A 5 -4.72 5.25 -1.13
CA LEU A 5 -4.58 5.48 0.30
C LEU A 5 -3.18 5.05 0.72
N LEU A 6 -2.39 6.00 1.20
CA LEU A 6 -1.01 5.77 1.62
C LEU A 6 -0.94 5.79 3.14
N VAL A 7 -0.44 4.70 3.72
CA VAL A 7 -0.41 4.52 5.17
C VAL A 7 1.03 4.32 5.64
N ASP A 8 1.55 5.26 6.41
CA ASP A 8 2.91 5.22 6.93
C ASP A 8 3.01 6.15 8.13
N ASP A 9 3.46 5.65 9.28
CA ASP A 9 3.56 6.47 10.48
C ASP A 9 4.82 7.34 10.53
N VAL A 10 5.75 7.17 9.59
CA VAL A 10 6.94 7.99 9.50
C VAL A 10 6.67 9.15 8.54
N TYR A 11 6.63 10.37 9.08
CA TYR A 11 6.27 11.55 8.30
C TYR A 11 7.11 11.74 7.04
N MET A 12 8.43 11.62 7.17
CA MET A 12 9.32 11.85 6.03
C MET A 12 9.08 10.84 4.91
N ALA A 13 8.96 9.57 5.25
CA ALA A 13 8.70 8.52 4.25
C ALA A 13 7.35 8.72 3.59
N ARG A 14 6.33 9.02 4.39
CA ARG A 14 4.98 9.27 3.89
C ARG A 14 4.95 10.47 2.95
N SER A 15 5.57 11.57 3.35
CA SER A 15 5.61 12.80 2.56
C SER A 15 6.30 12.60 1.22
N MET A 16 7.44 11.91 1.21
CA MET A 16 8.18 11.67 -0.02
C MET A 16 7.41 10.77 -0.98
N ALA A 17 6.82 9.70 -0.47
CA ALA A 17 6.02 8.79 -1.29
C ALA A 17 4.79 9.51 -1.86
N GLU A 18 4.12 10.31 -1.04
CA GLU A 18 2.97 11.09 -1.50
C GLU A 18 3.33 12.01 -2.64
N ARG A 19 4.47 12.69 -2.55
CA ARG A 19 4.91 13.61 -3.60
C ARG A 19 5.17 12.89 -4.92
N VAL A 20 5.84 11.75 -4.87
CA VAL A 20 6.11 10.97 -6.07
C VAL A 20 4.80 10.48 -6.71
N LEU A 21 3.91 9.94 -5.91
CA LEU A 21 2.65 9.43 -6.42
C LEU A 21 1.77 10.52 -7.01
N THR A 22 1.77 11.71 -6.41
CA THR A 22 0.97 12.83 -6.86
C THR A 22 1.58 13.52 -8.07
N HIS A 23 2.87 13.88 -7.99
CA HIS A 23 3.49 14.73 -9.00
C HIS A 23 4.04 13.95 -10.20
N VAL A 24 4.55 12.76 -9.98
CA VAL A 24 5.08 11.92 -11.07
C VAL A 24 4.00 10.96 -11.57
N GLY A 25 3.32 10.29 -10.65
CA GLY A 25 2.31 9.30 -11.00
C GLY A 25 0.97 9.89 -11.41
N ARG A 26 0.71 11.12 -11.00
CA ARG A 26 -0.56 11.82 -11.28
C ARG A 26 -1.77 11.15 -10.64
N TYR A 27 -1.58 10.50 -9.49
CA TYR A 27 -2.67 9.88 -8.75
C TYR A 27 -3.25 10.85 -7.72
N THR A 28 -4.49 10.59 -7.31
CA THR A 28 -5.09 11.27 -6.17
C THR A 28 -4.71 10.49 -4.91
N VAL A 29 -4.00 11.12 -3.99
CA VAL A 29 -3.46 10.44 -2.81
C VAL A 29 -4.04 11.03 -1.54
N ARG A 30 -4.52 10.15 -0.66
CA ARG A 30 -4.81 10.51 0.73
C ARG A 30 -3.81 9.77 1.59
N SER A 31 -3.08 10.49 2.44
CA SER A 31 -2.11 9.86 3.33
C SER A 31 -2.57 9.92 4.77
N VAL A 32 -2.32 8.84 5.50
CA VAL A 32 -2.68 8.73 6.91
C VAL A 32 -1.50 8.11 7.66
N ALA A 33 -1.48 8.27 8.97
CA ALA A 33 -0.32 7.97 9.80
C ALA A 33 -0.47 6.72 10.68
N SER A 34 -1.60 6.04 10.61
CA SER A 34 -1.83 4.88 11.48
C SER A 34 -2.78 3.87 10.83
N GLY A 35 -2.78 2.66 11.36
CA GLY A 35 -3.69 1.62 10.90
C GLY A 35 -5.14 1.97 11.18
N ALA A 36 -5.42 2.58 12.32
CA ALA A 36 -6.79 2.99 12.67
C ALA A 36 -7.30 4.04 11.69
N GLU A 37 -6.47 5.04 11.36
CA GLU A 37 -6.85 6.06 10.38
C GLU A 37 -7.05 5.45 9.00
N ALA A 38 -6.24 4.43 8.65
CA ALA A 38 -6.36 3.77 7.36
C ALA A 38 -7.72 3.07 7.22
N ILE A 39 -8.16 2.41 8.26
CA ILE A 39 -9.46 1.73 8.24
C ILE A 39 -10.58 2.74 8.08
N GLU A 40 -10.57 3.81 8.86
CA GLU A 40 -11.57 4.87 8.77
C GLU A 40 -11.58 5.49 7.36
N ALA A 41 -10.40 5.81 6.84
CA ALA A 41 -10.29 6.47 5.53
C ALA A 41 -10.81 5.56 4.41
N ALA A 42 -10.47 4.27 4.45
CA ALA A 42 -10.89 3.33 3.42
C ALA A 42 -12.40 3.12 3.42
N LEU A 43 -13.02 3.15 4.60
CA LEU A 43 -14.47 2.99 4.71
C LEU A 43 -15.23 4.26 4.31
N ALA A 44 -14.64 5.42 4.58
CA ALA A 44 -15.26 6.70 4.24
C ALA A 44 -15.23 6.99 2.74
N ASP A 45 -14.16 6.60 2.06
CA ASP A 45 -13.98 6.85 0.63
C ASP A 45 -13.14 5.71 0.04
N ALA A 46 -13.80 4.76 -0.59
CA ALA A 46 -13.16 3.54 -1.08
C ALA A 46 -11.99 3.84 -2.01
N PRO A 47 -10.76 3.43 -1.64
CA PRO A 47 -9.60 3.63 -2.50
C PRO A 47 -9.56 2.58 -3.61
N ASP A 48 -8.82 2.90 -4.67
CA ASP A 48 -8.54 1.96 -5.74
C ASP A 48 -7.34 1.09 -5.41
N LEU A 49 -6.48 1.56 -4.52
CA LEU A 49 -5.28 0.86 -4.10
C LEU A 49 -4.83 1.39 -2.75
N ILE A 50 -4.27 0.53 -1.91
CA ILE A 50 -3.72 0.91 -0.61
C ILE A 50 -2.22 0.56 -0.60
N ILE A 51 -1.40 1.51 -0.15
CA ILE A 51 0.00 1.28 0.13
C ILE A 51 0.13 1.29 1.65
N LEU A 52 0.57 0.18 2.22
CA LEU A 52 0.48 -0.05 3.66
C LEU A 52 1.83 -0.41 4.25
N ASP A 53 2.32 0.41 5.15
CA ASP A 53 3.53 0.10 5.91
C ASP A 53 3.24 -1.05 6.88
N ILE A 54 4.21 -1.93 7.05
CA ILE A 54 4.07 -3.09 7.94
C ILE A 54 4.40 -2.71 9.39
N SER A 55 5.43 -1.90 9.58
CA SER A 55 5.89 -1.53 10.93
C SER A 55 5.33 -0.18 11.36
N MET A 56 4.24 -0.21 12.11
CA MET A 56 3.60 1.01 12.63
C MET A 56 3.36 0.87 14.14
N ALA A 57 3.30 2.02 14.82
CA ALA A 57 3.22 2.04 16.28
C ALA A 57 1.88 1.55 16.84
N ASP A 58 0.76 1.88 16.20
CA ASP A 58 -0.56 1.54 16.73
C ASP A 58 -0.97 0.10 16.42
N MET A 59 -0.69 -0.36 15.22
CA MET A 59 -0.90 -1.76 14.84
C MET A 59 -0.02 -2.06 13.63
N ASP A 60 0.44 -3.29 13.47
CA ASP A 60 1.25 -3.59 12.31
C ASP A 60 0.37 -3.69 11.06
N GLY A 61 1.02 -3.60 9.89
CA GLY A 61 0.29 -3.60 8.62
C GLY A 61 -0.43 -4.91 8.32
N ILE A 62 0.06 -6.02 8.85
CA ILE A 62 -0.60 -7.31 8.65
C ILE A 62 -1.96 -7.31 9.36
N THR A 63 -1.98 -6.82 10.60
CA THR A 63 -3.23 -6.68 11.36
C THR A 63 -4.19 -5.73 10.67
N ALA A 64 -3.67 -4.59 10.20
CA ALA A 64 -4.47 -3.60 9.49
C ALA A 64 -5.08 -4.19 8.22
N LEU A 65 -4.30 -4.96 7.46
CA LEU A 65 -4.80 -5.62 6.26
C LEU A 65 -5.96 -6.57 6.58
N HIS A 66 -5.79 -7.39 7.61
CA HIS A 66 -6.83 -8.34 7.99
C HIS A 66 -8.13 -7.62 8.38
N GLU A 67 -8.02 -6.53 9.12
CA GLU A 67 -9.20 -5.74 9.48
C GLU A 67 -9.86 -5.09 8.27
N LEU A 68 -9.07 -4.56 7.35
CA LEU A 68 -9.61 -3.98 6.11
C LEU A 68 -10.40 -5.04 5.33
N ARG A 69 -9.85 -6.24 5.20
CA ARG A 69 -10.50 -7.32 4.47
C ARG A 69 -11.79 -7.78 5.15
N GLU A 70 -11.80 -7.87 6.48
CA GLU A 70 -12.99 -8.23 7.23
C GLU A 70 -14.11 -7.22 7.06
N ARG A 71 -13.77 -5.96 6.83
CA ARG A 71 -14.73 -4.88 6.64
C ARG A 71 -15.13 -4.69 5.17
N GLY A 72 -14.69 -5.59 4.30
CA GLY A 72 -15.11 -5.58 2.91
C GLY A 72 -14.26 -4.75 1.96
N VAL A 73 -13.12 -4.26 2.40
CA VAL A 73 -12.19 -3.52 1.53
C VAL A 73 -11.46 -4.55 0.68
N ALA A 74 -11.70 -4.52 -0.62
CA ALA A 74 -11.23 -5.55 -1.54
C ALA A 74 -10.17 -5.08 -2.53
N CYS A 75 -9.81 -3.80 -2.52
CA CYS A 75 -8.82 -3.28 -3.47
C CYS A 75 -7.43 -3.89 -3.26
N PRO A 76 -6.54 -3.79 -4.26
CA PRO A 76 -5.16 -4.25 -4.09
C PRO A 76 -4.46 -3.51 -2.95
N VAL A 77 -3.64 -4.22 -2.19
CA VAL A 77 -2.86 -3.66 -1.09
C VAL A 77 -1.40 -4.02 -1.29
N ILE A 78 -0.54 -3.01 -1.31
CA ILE A 78 0.91 -3.17 -1.44
C ILE A 78 1.53 -3.04 -0.06
N ALA A 79 2.36 -4.03 0.33
CA ALA A 79 3.19 -3.91 1.52
C ALA A 79 4.40 -3.06 1.16
N PHE A 80 4.58 -1.92 1.82
CA PHE A 80 5.69 -1.00 1.57
C PHE A 80 6.46 -0.82 2.86
N THR A 81 7.60 -1.50 3.00
CA THR A 81 8.25 -1.62 4.29
C THR A 81 9.77 -1.67 4.21
N ALA A 82 10.42 -1.17 5.27
CA ALA A 82 11.86 -1.30 5.44
C ALA A 82 12.24 -2.66 6.05
N ARG A 83 11.27 -3.46 6.48
CA ARG A 83 11.55 -4.77 7.08
C ARG A 83 12.04 -5.72 6.00
N THR A 84 13.20 -6.33 6.25
CA THR A 84 13.82 -7.25 5.29
C THR A 84 13.93 -8.68 5.84
N GLU A 85 13.54 -8.89 7.08
CA GLU A 85 13.66 -10.20 7.72
C GLU A 85 12.62 -11.21 7.25
N LYS A 86 11.56 -10.75 6.59
CA LYS A 86 10.55 -11.65 6.03
C LYS A 86 10.73 -11.79 4.54
N ALA A 87 10.58 -13.01 4.03
CA ALA A 87 10.61 -13.25 2.60
C ALA A 87 9.34 -12.67 1.96
N PRO A 88 9.42 -12.19 0.71
CA PRO A 88 8.25 -11.63 0.03
C PRO A 88 7.04 -12.56 0.01
N GLY A 89 7.24 -13.88 -0.06
CA GLY A 89 6.17 -14.85 -0.03
C GLY A 89 5.34 -14.84 1.25
N GLU A 90 5.93 -14.41 2.37
CA GLU A 90 5.19 -14.31 3.62
C GLU A 90 4.14 -13.22 3.57
N PHE A 91 4.42 -12.12 2.87
CA PHE A 91 3.44 -11.05 2.69
C PHE A 91 2.29 -11.51 1.81
N LYS A 92 2.59 -12.27 0.77
CA LYS A 92 1.56 -12.86 -0.07
C LYS A 92 0.63 -13.76 0.74
N ASN A 93 1.19 -14.56 1.64
CA ASN A 93 0.41 -15.48 2.47
C ASN A 93 -0.54 -14.75 3.42
N HIS A 94 -0.24 -13.49 3.77
CA HIS A 94 -1.13 -12.67 4.57
C HIS A 94 -2.19 -11.95 3.75
N GLY A 95 -2.10 -12.00 2.42
CA GLY A 95 -3.09 -11.41 1.54
C GLY A 95 -2.71 -10.11 0.86
N PHE A 96 -1.43 -9.71 0.96
CA PHE A 96 -0.94 -8.56 0.20
C PHE A 96 -0.86 -8.92 -1.29
N ASN A 97 -1.10 -7.95 -2.13
CA ASN A 97 -1.06 -8.14 -3.59
C ASN A 97 0.32 -7.86 -4.17
N ALA A 98 1.15 -7.12 -3.47
CA ALA A 98 2.52 -6.84 -3.87
C ALA A 98 3.35 -6.46 -2.65
N TYR A 99 4.67 -6.49 -2.82
CA TYR A 99 5.62 -6.08 -1.79
C TYR A 99 6.65 -5.17 -2.44
N VAL A 100 6.91 -4.02 -1.82
CA VAL A 100 7.95 -3.08 -2.25
C VAL A 100 8.81 -2.72 -1.05
N SER A 101 10.12 -2.81 -1.21
CA SER A 101 11.07 -2.45 -0.16
C SER A 101 11.27 -0.93 -0.11
N LYS A 102 11.28 -0.37 1.09
CA LYS A 102 11.62 1.05 1.29
C LYS A 102 13.11 1.34 1.10
N THR A 103 13.93 0.28 1.03
CA THR A 103 15.37 0.46 0.83
C THR A 103 15.73 0.77 -0.61
N GLY A 104 14.82 0.52 -1.55
CA GLY A 104 14.99 0.92 -2.94
C GLY A 104 14.55 2.36 -3.17
N ASP A 105 14.63 2.83 -4.41
CA ASP A 105 14.12 4.15 -4.71
C ASP A 105 12.60 4.12 -4.95
N LEU A 106 11.99 5.29 -5.00
CA LEU A 106 10.54 5.40 -5.15
C LEU A 106 10.02 5.04 -6.55
N SER A 107 10.92 4.85 -7.51
CA SER A 107 10.49 4.40 -8.85
C SER A 107 9.92 2.98 -8.80
N SER A 108 10.47 2.13 -7.94
CA SER A 108 9.94 0.77 -7.74
C SER A 108 8.52 0.80 -7.22
N LEU A 109 8.24 1.70 -6.29
CA LEU A 109 6.88 1.87 -5.76
C LEU A 109 5.93 2.32 -6.88
N LEU A 110 6.34 3.31 -7.66
CA LEU A 110 5.51 3.84 -8.73
C LEU A 110 5.22 2.77 -9.80
N GLU A 111 6.23 1.99 -10.17
CA GLU A 111 6.06 0.89 -11.14
C GLU A 111 5.08 -0.16 -10.62
N THR A 112 5.18 -0.51 -9.35
CA THR A 112 4.31 -1.51 -8.74
C THR A 112 2.87 -1.00 -8.69
N VAL A 113 2.68 0.27 -8.33
CA VAL A 113 1.35 0.89 -8.34
C VAL A 113 0.72 0.80 -9.72
N ARG A 114 1.48 1.17 -10.75
CA ARG A 114 1.00 1.12 -12.13
C ARG A 114 0.60 -0.30 -12.53
N ALA A 115 1.42 -1.28 -12.17
CA ALA A 115 1.15 -2.68 -12.49
C ALA A 115 -0.11 -3.18 -11.79
N MET A 116 -0.29 -2.85 -10.53
CA MET A 116 -1.45 -3.29 -9.77
C MET A 116 -2.75 -2.68 -10.31
N LEU A 117 -2.73 -1.40 -10.64
CA LEU A 117 -3.91 -0.74 -11.20
C LEU A 117 -4.26 -1.26 -12.59
N SER A 118 -3.26 -1.56 -13.41
CA SER A 118 -3.48 -2.15 -14.73
C SER A 118 -4.05 -3.56 -14.63
N SER A 119 -3.53 -4.37 -13.73
CA SER A 119 -4.03 -5.73 -13.50
C SER A 119 -5.47 -5.71 -13.04
N ARG A 120 -5.83 -4.77 -12.16
CA ARG A 120 -7.18 -4.61 -11.68
C ARG A 120 -8.14 -4.32 -12.84
N LYS A 121 -7.74 -3.45 -13.77
CA LYS A 121 -8.56 -3.12 -14.94
C LYS A 121 -8.82 -4.34 -15.81
N ARG A 122 -7.84 -5.25 -15.89
CA ARG A 122 -7.98 -6.46 -16.69
C ARG A 122 -8.62 -7.61 -15.93
N GLY A 123 -9.00 -7.37 -14.66
CA GLY A 123 -9.60 -8.41 -13.83
C GLY A 123 -8.61 -9.46 -13.36
N THR A 124 -7.31 -9.19 -13.48
CA THR A 124 -6.28 -10.09 -12.98
C THR A 124 -5.70 -9.53 -11.69
N GLY A 125 -5.36 -10.39 -10.76
CA GLY A 125 -4.71 -9.99 -9.53
C GLY A 125 -3.64 -11.00 -9.20
N SER A 126 -2.40 -10.71 -9.55
CA SER A 126 -1.29 -11.58 -9.19
C SER A 126 -0.33 -10.84 -8.28
N TYR A 127 0.29 -11.60 -7.38
CA TYR A 127 1.28 -11.05 -6.48
C TYR A 127 2.53 -10.66 -7.28
N ALA A 128 3.10 -9.49 -6.98
CA ALA A 128 4.33 -9.02 -7.60
C ALA A 128 5.31 -8.61 -6.51
N THR A 129 6.59 -8.87 -6.75
CA THR A 129 7.67 -8.47 -5.86
C THR A 129 8.62 -7.54 -6.61
N VAL A 130 8.87 -6.37 -6.03
CA VAL A 130 9.82 -5.39 -6.57
C VAL A 130 10.73 -4.96 -5.43
N ALA A 131 12.01 -5.15 -5.62
CA ALA A 131 13.01 -4.85 -4.59
C ALA A 131 13.52 -3.41 -4.73
#